data_0018c5e04cc5b0889cdf8a1dc9509e70
#
_entry.id   0018c5e04cc5b0889cdf8a1dc9509e70
#
_cell.length_a   1.000
_cell.length_b   1.000
_cell.length_c   1.000
_cell.angle_alpha   90.00
_cell.angle_beta   90.00
_cell.angle_gamma   90.00
#
_symmetry.space_group_name_H-M   'P 1'
#
loop_
_entity.id
_entity.type
_entity.pdbx_description
1 polymer ?
#
loop_
_entity_poly.entity_id
_entity_poly.type
_entity_poly.pdbx_seq_one_letter_code
_entity_poly.pdbx_strand_id
1 'polypeptide(L)'
;LDLEMKVQRRPRPNVEKYSKENYDIAYKFAEKAFKEFGTFVKAIVLFGSLTKKEHPSPEGDIDIMIIVDDLAIELRPEVVQTYRIIIQKMIANISPRLHVTTLKLTSFWEYIKVGDPVAVNILRDGVALVDTGLFDPLQMLLRMGKIRPSPEAVWSYFVRAPATLQNAKYHVLQAVVDLYWAVVDAGHAALMRIGQVPPAPEHVADLMQEKLVKNKL
;
A
#
# COMPACT_ATOMS: atom_id res chain seq x y z
N LEU A 1 47.54 13.94 27.16
CA LEU A 1 46.38 14.46 26.43
C LEU A 1 45.38 13.31 26.35
N ASP A 2 44.44 13.25 27.28
CA ASP A 2 43.31 12.36 27.19
C ASP A 2 42.35 12.91 26.11
N LEU A 3 42.47 12.36 24.93
CA LEU A 3 41.57 12.64 23.80
C LEU A 3 40.31 11.76 23.96
N GLU A 4 39.33 12.27 24.73
CA GLU A 4 38.02 11.64 24.83
C GLU A 4 37.16 12.00 23.59
N MET A 5 36.87 11.01 22.73
CA MET A 5 36.00 11.20 21.55
C MET A 5 34.55 11.27 22.03
N LYS A 6 34.00 12.48 22.14
CA LYS A 6 32.60 12.70 22.49
C LYS A 6 31.74 12.52 21.22
N VAL A 7 31.15 11.34 21.05
CA VAL A 7 30.22 11.06 19.93
C VAL A 7 28.81 11.46 20.36
N GLN A 8 28.28 12.53 19.77
CA GLN A 8 26.88 12.90 19.89
C GLN A 8 26.07 12.28 18.76
N ARG A 9 25.07 11.46 19.09
CA ARG A 9 24.11 10.99 18.10
C ARG A 9 23.21 12.14 17.65
N ARG A 10 23.06 12.33 16.35
CA ARG A 10 22.08 13.31 15.83
C ARG A 10 20.67 12.88 16.21
N PRO A 11 19.78 13.83 16.56
CA PRO A 11 18.38 13.52 16.78
C PRO A 11 17.78 12.94 15.50
N ARG A 12 16.90 11.93 15.63
CA ARG A 12 16.21 11.34 14.48
C ARG A 12 15.29 12.40 13.87
N PRO A 13 15.44 12.68 12.57
CA PRO A 13 14.57 13.65 11.90
C PRO A 13 13.13 13.13 11.85
N ASN A 14 12.18 14.06 11.76
CA ASN A 14 10.75 13.80 11.50
C ASN A 14 9.97 13.10 12.64
N VAL A 15 10.56 12.71 13.76
CA VAL A 15 9.83 12.03 14.85
C VAL A 15 8.66 12.89 15.37
N GLU A 16 8.85 14.19 15.44
CA GLU A 16 7.83 15.16 15.88
C GLU A 16 6.62 15.31 14.93
N LYS A 17 6.70 14.74 13.72
CA LYS A 17 5.60 14.74 12.76
C LYS A 17 4.53 13.68 13.11
N TYR A 18 4.85 12.74 13.98
CA TYR A 18 3.97 11.63 14.38
C TYR A 18 3.48 11.83 15.80
N SER A 19 2.24 11.38 16.07
CA SER A 19 1.76 11.34 17.45
C SER A 19 2.57 10.34 18.26
N LYS A 20 2.72 10.61 19.57
CA LYS A 20 3.45 9.72 20.47
C LYS A 20 2.86 8.31 20.46
N GLU A 21 1.53 8.18 20.47
CA GLU A 21 0.84 6.90 20.44
C GLU A 21 1.21 6.08 19.19
N ASN A 22 1.10 6.69 17.99
CA ASN A 22 1.43 6.02 16.74
C ASN A 22 2.90 5.62 16.65
N TYR A 23 3.78 6.50 17.16
CA TYR A 23 5.20 6.20 17.23
C TYR A 23 5.48 5.01 18.16
N ASP A 24 4.85 4.97 19.34
CA ASP A 24 5.06 3.90 20.32
C ASP A 24 4.55 2.54 19.79
N ILE A 25 3.41 2.52 19.11
CA ILE A 25 2.89 1.30 18.42
C ILE A 25 3.86 0.83 17.34
N ALA A 26 4.30 1.75 16.48
CA ALA A 26 5.24 1.45 15.41
C ALA A 26 6.59 0.96 15.94
N TYR A 27 7.10 1.60 17.00
CA TYR A 27 8.35 1.22 17.64
C TYR A 27 8.29 -0.18 18.28
N LYS A 28 7.19 -0.49 18.98
CA LYS A 28 6.95 -1.82 19.54
C LYS A 28 6.90 -2.91 18.47
N PHE A 29 6.30 -2.61 17.33
CA PHE A 29 6.31 -3.52 16.17
C PHE A 29 7.74 -3.69 15.64
N ALA A 30 8.47 -2.60 15.41
CA ALA A 30 9.80 -2.62 14.85
C ALA A 30 10.80 -3.38 15.74
N GLU A 31 10.72 -3.21 17.06
CA GLU A 31 11.54 -3.94 18.03
C GLU A 31 11.31 -5.45 17.94
N LYS A 32 10.03 -5.89 17.91
CA LYS A 32 9.69 -7.30 17.79
C LYS A 32 10.11 -7.88 16.43
N ALA A 33 9.86 -7.15 15.35
CA ALA A 33 10.23 -7.57 13.99
C ALA A 33 11.75 -7.70 13.85
N PHE A 34 12.53 -6.76 14.38
CA PHE A 34 13.98 -6.84 14.33
C PHE A 34 14.53 -7.97 15.22
N LYS A 35 13.92 -8.23 16.39
CA LYS A 35 14.29 -9.36 17.24
C LYS A 35 14.05 -10.70 16.56
N GLU A 36 12.97 -10.82 15.79
CA GLU A 36 12.60 -12.08 15.09
C GLU A 36 13.44 -12.30 13.83
N PHE A 37 13.62 -11.25 13.03
CA PHE A 37 14.24 -11.38 11.71
C PHE A 37 15.73 -11.02 11.66
N GLY A 38 16.24 -10.30 12.66
CA GLY A 38 17.64 -9.94 12.78
C GLY A 38 18.22 -9.27 11.54
N THR A 39 19.35 -9.79 11.07
CA THR A 39 20.10 -9.27 9.91
C THR A 39 19.38 -9.37 8.57
N PHE A 40 18.27 -10.11 8.50
CA PHE A 40 17.38 -10.13 7.34
C PHE A 40 16.76 -8.75 7.07
N VAL A 41 16.55 -7.96 8.10
CA VAL A 41 15.98 -6.61 8.01
C VAL A 41 17.09 -5.57 7.94
N LYS A 42 17.09 -4.75 6.88
CA LYS A 42 18.03 -3.62 6.71
C LYS A 42 17.50 -2.32 7.30
N ALA A 43 16.22 -2.07 7.20
CA ALA A 43 15.57 -0.94 7.85
C ALA A 43 14.09 -1.21 8.11
N ILE A 44 13.54 -0.60 9.16
CA ILE A 44 12.10 -0.50 9.44
C ILE A 44 11.78 0.97 9.57
N VAL A 45 10.88 1.47 8.74
CA VAL A 45 10.60 2.89 8.58
C VAL A 45 9.12 3.15 8.82
N LEU A 46 8.80 4.08 9.72
CA LEU A 46 7.48 4.66 9.87
C LEU A 46 7.30 5.77 8.82
N PHE A 47 6.22 5.73 8.04
CA PHE A 47 5.95 6.70 6.97
C PHE A 47 4.44 6.93 6.81
N GLY A 48 4.02 7.69 5.80
CA GLY A 48 2.61 7.81 5.41
C GLY A 48 1.92 9.11 5.83
N SER A 49 0.58 9.12 5.71
CA SER A 49 -0.25 10.32 5.83
C SER A 49 -0.35 10.92 7.24
N LEU A 50 0.04 10.17 8.27
CA LEU A 50 0.04 10.66 9.66
C LEU A 50 0.97 11.87 9.90
N THR A 51 1.84 12.19 8.92
CA THR A 51 2.70 13.38 8.95
C THR A 51 1.96 14.68 8.66
N LYS A 52 0.72 14.63 8.15
CA LYS A 52 -0.02 15.84 7.80
C LYS A 52 -0.78 16.39 9.00
N LYS A 53 -0.37 17.57 9.47
CA LYS A 53 -0.99 18.28 10.61
C LYS A 53 -2.47 18.66 10.40
N GLU A 54 -2.99 18.64 9.16
CA GLU A 54 -4.29 19.19 8.84
C GLU A 54 -5.50 18.35 9.28
N HIS A 55 -5.35 17.02 9.41
CA HIS A 55 -6.37 16.15 10.01
C HIS A 55 -5.71 14.91 10.63
N PRO A 56 -5.23 14.98 11.88
CA PRO A 56 -4.82 13.78 12.59
C PRO A 56 -6.09 12.97 12.90
N SER A 57 -6.44 12.03 12.03
CA SER A 57 -7.41 11.02 12.40
C SER A 57 -6.77 10.13 13.48
N PRO A 58 -7.30 10.10 14.70
CA PRO A 58 -6.78 9.20 15.75
C PRO A 58 -6.91 7.72 15.34
N GLU A 59 -7.72 7.41 14.36
CA GLU A 59 -8.02 6.08 13.84
C GLU A 59 -7.27 5.75 12.53
N GLY A 60 -6.37 6.63 12.05
CA GLY A 60 -5.64 6.41 10.79
C GLY A 60 -4.68 5.22 10.83
N ASP A 61 -4.43 4.63 9.66
CA ASP A 61 -3.48 3.54 9.48
C ASP A 61 -2.05 3.98 9.82
N ILE A 62 -1.29 3.09 10.46
CA ILE A 62 0.12 3.28 10.78
C ILE A 62 0.95 2.56 9.73
N ASP A 63 1.45 3.32 8.74
CA ASP A 63 2.20 2.76 7.64
C ASP A 63 3.65 2.46 8.03
N ILE A 64 4.06 1.21 7.88
CA ILE A 64 5.42 0.75 8.14
C ILE A 64 5.99 0.10 6.87
N MET A 65 7.21 0.50 6.52
CA MET A 65 8.00 -0.16 5.48
C MET A 65 9.11 -0.98 6.12
N ILE A 66 9.21 -2.24 5.73
CA ILE A 66 10.34 -3.10 6.06
C ILE A 66 11.18 -3.30 4.79
N ILE A 67 12.47 -2.99 4.86
CA ILE A 67 13.43 -3.25 3.80
C ILE A 67 14.21 -4.51 4.16
N VAL A 68 14.09 -5.55 3.33
CA VAL A 68 14.71 -6.86 3.57
C VAL A 68 15.92 -7.08 2.65
N ASP A 69 16.91 -7.82 3.16
CA ASP A 69 18.14 -8.14 2.45
C ASP A 69 17.94 -9.32 1.50
N ASP A 70 17.72 -9.04 0.23
CA ASP A 70 17.63 -10.03 -0.85
C ASP A 70 18.96 -10.27 -1.57
N LEU A 71 20.04 -9.65 -1.12
CA LEU A 71 21.41 -9.89 -1.64
C LEU A 71 22.11 -11.01 -0.86
N ALA A 72 21.97 -11.00 0.46
CA ALA A 72 22.61 -11.98 1.32
C ALA A 72 21.74 -13.22 1.57
N ILE A 73 20.42 -13.13 1.33
CA ILE A 73 19.43 -14.17 1.67
C ILE A 73 18.58 -14.50 0.45
N GLU A 74 18.55 -15.78 0.10
CA GLU A 74 17.71 -16.27 -0.99
C GLU A 74 16.22 -16.30 -0.55
N LEU A 75 15.39 -15.51 -1.24
CA LEU A 75 13.97 -15.40 -0.96
C LEU A 75 13.17 -16.54 -1.63
N ARG A 76 13.30 -17.76 -1.12
CA ARG A 76 12.49 -18.90 -1.57
C ARG A 76 11.03 -18.72 -1.18
N PRO A 77 10.07 -19.33 -1.90
CA PRO A 77 8.64 -19.22 -1.60
C PRO A 77 8.29 -19.53 -0.14
N GLU A 78 8.93 -20.56 0.45
CA GLU A 78 8.69 -20.99 1.82
C GLU A 78 9.14 -19.93 2.84
N VAL A 79 10.28 -19.27 2.58
CA VAL A 79 10.81 -18.17 3.41
C VAL A 79 9.85 -16.99 3.36
N VAL A 80 9.40 -16.62 2.16
CA VAL A 80 8.44 -15.52 1.97
C VAL A 80 7.11 -15.81 2.65
N GLN A 81 6.61 -17.05 2.54
CA GLN A 81 5.37 -17.46 3.19
C GLN A 81 5.48 -17.43 4.72
N THR A 82 6.55 -17.98 5.27
CA THR A 82 6.82 -17.98 6.72
C THR A 82 6.92 -16.55 7.24
N TYR A 83 7.67 -15.70 6.55
CA TYR A 83 7.79 -14.27 6.86
C TYR A 83 6.42 -13.59 6.92
N ARG A 84 5.57 -13.78 5.89
CA ARG A 84 4.22 -13.21 5.85
C ARG A 84 3.35 -13.65 7.03
N ILE A 85 3.38 -14.93 7.38
CA ILE A 85 2.62 -15.47 8.52
C ILE A 85 3.08 -14.82 9.82
N ILE A 86 4.39 -14.68 10.03
CA ILE A 86 4.95 -14.05 11.24
C ILE A 86 4.53 -12.57 11.32
N ILE A 87 4.66 -11.81 10.23
CA ILE A 87 4.23 -10.40 10.17
C ILE A 87 2.74 -10.27 10.50
N GLN A 88 1.88 -11.10 9.90
CA GLN A 88 0.43 -11.07 10.18
C GLN A 88 0.10 -11.35 11.65
N LYS A 89 0.78 -12.33 12.26
CA LYS A 89 0.66 -12.61 13.70
C LYS A 89 1.12 -11.42 14.57
N MET A 90 2.20 -10.75 14.18
CA MET A 90 2.68 -9.57 14.89
C MET A 90 1.68 -8.41 14.84
N ILE A 91 1.12 -8.14 13.64
CA ILE A 91 0.08 -7.12 13.44
C ILE A 91 -1.12 -7.42 14.34
N ALA A 92 -1.66 -8.64 14.28
CA ALA A 92 -2.82 -9.04 15.09
C ALA A 92 -2.59 -8.89 16.60
N ASN A 93 -1.36 -9.10 17.07
CA ASN A 93 -1.00 -9.03 18.49
C ASN A 93 -0.63 -7.63 18.99
N ILE A 94 -0.39 -6.65 18.10
CA ILE A 94 0.06 -5.31 18.48
C ILE A 94 -1.02 -4.28 18.21
N SER A 95 -1.45 -4.14 16.96
CA SER A 95 -2.52 -3.23 16.56
C SER A 95 -3.02 -3.55 15.15
N PRO A 96 -4.34 -3.62 14.93
CA PRO A 96 -4.91 -3.79 13.59
C PRO A 96 -4.70 -2.56 12.69
N ARG A 97 -4.28 -1.42 13.26
CA ARG A 97 -3.96 -0.18 12.53
C ARG A 97 -2.62 -0.25 11.79
N LEU A 98 -1.80 -1.29 12.05
CA LEU A 98 -0.51 -1.46 11.40
C LEU A 98 -0.69 -1.93 9.95
N HIS A 99 -0.28 -1.08 9.02
CA HIS A 99 -0.20 -1.39 7.60
C HIS A 99 1.26 -1.59 7.18
N VAL A 100 1.66 -2.85 7.00
CA VAL A 100 3.06 -3.21 6.80
C VAL A 100 3.32 -3.55 5.34
N THR A 101 4.17 -2.75 4.70
CA THR A 101 4.68 -2.98 3.34
C THR A 101 6.13 -3.47 3.41
N THR A 102 6.47 -4.49 2.63
CA THR A 102 7.84 -5.02 2.56
C THR A 102 8.42 -4.78 1.18
N LEU A 103 9.63 -4.23 1.12
CA LEU A 103 10.42 -4.08 -0.09
C LEU A 103 11.74 -4.85 0.02
N LYS A 104 12.18 -5.41 -1.10
CA LYS A 104 13.55 -5.91 -1.26
C LYS A 104 14.53 -4.74 -1.27
N LEU A 105 15.71 -4.96 -0.74
CA LEU A 105 16.79 -3.97 -0.77
C LEU A 105 17.14 -3.55 -2.20
N THR A 106 17.22 -4.50 -3.13
CA THR A 106 17.47 -4.21 -4.55
C THR A 106 16.40 -3.32 -5.16
N SER A 107 15.10 -3.61 -4.91
CA SER A 107 14.00 -2.78 -5.42
C SER A 107 14.00 -1.38 -4.80
N PHE A 108 14.31 -1.27 -3.50
CA PHE A 108 14.42 0.03 -2.84
C PHE A 108 15.54 0.88 -3.45
N TRP A 109 16.71 0.28 -3.75
CA TRP A 109 17.81 0.95 -4.44
C TRP A 109 17.41 1.44 -5.83
N GLU A 110 16.69 0.62 -6.62
CA GLU A 110 16.20 1.02 -7.94
C GLU A 110 15.29 2.25 -7.85
N TYR A 111 14.34 2.26 -6.91
CA TYR A 111 13.47 3.43 -6.69
C TYR A 111 14.24 4.68 -6.30
N ILE A 112 15.25 4.53 -5.42
CA ILE A 112 16.10 5.66 -5.02
C ILE A 112 16.94 6.17 -6.20
N LYS A 113 17.52 5.27 -6.99
CA LYS A 113 18.37 5.62 -8.15
C LYS A 113 17.63 6.46 -9.18
N VAL A 114 16.38 6.12 -9.47
CA VAL A 114 15.56 6.88 -10.43
C VAL A 114 14.85 8.07 -9.81
N GLY A 115 14.94 8.23 -8.49
CA GLY A 115 14.22 9.29 -7.76
C GLY A 115 12.71 9.12 -7.83
N ASP A 116 12.22 7.90 -7.65
CA ASP A 116 10.79 7.61 -7.64
C ASP A 116 10.08 8.45 -6.57
N PRO A 117 8.94 9.09 -6.89
CA PRO A 117 8.22 9.96 -5.95
C PRO A 117 7.82 9.30 -4.63
N VAL A 118 7.49 7.99 -4.64
CA VAL A 118 7.12 7.26 -3.42
C VAL A 118 8.35 7.11 -2.53
N ALA A 119 9.48 6.65 -3.09
CA ALA A 119 10.72 6.49 -2.34
C ALA A 119 11.26 7.84 -1.83
N VAL A 120 11.20 8.89 -2.65
CA VAL A 120 11.58 10.26 -2.26
C VAL A 120 10.73 10.76 -1.11
N ASN A 121 9.41 10.55 -1.14
CA ASN A 121 8.52 10.94 -0.06
C ASN A 121 8.79 10.18 1.24
N ILE A 122 9.05 8.87 1.14
CA ILE A 122 9.40 8.04 2.29
C ILE A 122 10.73 8.50 2.90
N LEU A 123 11.74 8.80 2.08
CA LEU A 123 13.00 9.35 2.58
C LEU A 123 12.83 10.74 3.18
N ARG A 124 11.99 11.60 2.60
CA ARG A 124 11.80 12.97 3.09
C ARG A 124 11.09 13.02 4.43
N ASP A 125 10.04 12.23 4.59
CA ASP A 125 9.11 12.33 5.72
C ASP A 125 9.19 11.15 6.70
N GLY A 126 9.80 10.03 6.31
CA GLY A 126 9.89 8.82 7.10
C GLY A 126 10.81 8.94 8.32
N VAL A 127 10.55 8.07 9.30
CA VAL A 127 11.36 7.90 10.51
C VAL A 127 11.89 6.47 10.54
N ALA A 128 13.21 6.30 10.53
CA ALA A 128 13.81 5.00 10.72
C ALA A 128 13.64 4.55 12.19
N LEU A 129 12.81 3.56 12.42
CA LEU A 129 12.66 2.91 13.73
C LEU A 129 13.83 1.96 14.00
N VAL A 130 14.22 1.21 12.95
CA VAL A 130 15.42 0.39 12.89
C VAL A 130 16.17 0.76 11.61
N ASP A 131 17.48 0.96 11.71
CA ASP A 131 18.36 1.22 10.56
C ASP A 131 19.71 0.57 10.78
N THR A 132 20.14 -0.25 9.82
CA THR A 132 21.47 -0.90 9.82
C THR A 132 22.51 -0.11 9.02
N GLY A 133 22.28 1.20 8.80
CA GLY A 133 23.16 2.07 8.03
C GLY A 133 22.73 2.26 6.59
N LEU A 134 21.45 2.07 6.27
CA LEU A 134 20.88 2.23 4.94
C LEU A 134 20.07 3.52 4.82
N PHE A 135 19.10 3.71 5.69
CA PHE A 135 18.04 4.72 5.52
C PHE A 135 18.53 6.14 5.87
N ASP A 136 19.17 6.32 7.01
CA ASP A 136 19.67 7.63 7.46
C ASP A 136 20.69 8.25 6.46
N PRO A 137 21.66 7.51 5.91
CA PRO A 137 22.54 8.03 4.86
C PRO A 137 21.78 8.49 3.61
N LEU A 138 20.77 7.75 3.17
CA LEU A 138 19.94 8.12 2.01
C LEU A 138 19.10 9.36 2.27
N GLN A 139 18.55 9.53 3.48
CA GLN A 139 17.90 10.78 3.88
C GLN A 139 18.85 11.97 3.78
N MET A 140 20.11 11.79 4.19
CA MET A 140 21.11 12.84 4.08
C MET A 140 21.41 13.18 2.61
N LEU A 141 21.58 12.16 1.75
CA LEU A 141 21.78 12.37 0.31
C LEU A 141 20.60 13.11 -0.34
N LEU A 142 19.38 12.79 0.05
CA LEU A 142 18.18 13.50 -0.42
C LEU A 142 18.23 14.99 -0.01
N ARG A 143 18.54 15.29 1.26
CA ARG A 143 18.67 16.67 1.77
C ARG A 143 19.79 17.45 1.07
N MET A 144 20.86 16.79 0.67
CA MET A 144 21.95 17.37 -0.10
C MET A 144 21.60 17.55 -1.59
N GLY A 145 20.39 17.17 -2.02
CA GLY A 145 19.96 17.25 -3.41
C GLY A 145 20.68 16.27 -4.36
N LYS A 146 21.26 15.19 -3.82
CA LYS A 146 21.93 14.13 -4.59
C LYS A 146 20.94 13.09 -5.13
N ILE A 147 19.76 12.97 -4.54
CA ILE A 147 18.65 12.14 -5.03
C ILE A 147 17.63 13.09 -5.66
N ARG A 148 17.33 12.87 -6.95
CA ARG A 148 16.40 13.71 -7.73
C ARG A 148 15.64 12.81 -8.69
N PRO A 149 14.37 13.16 -9.07
CA PRO A 149 13.65 12.46 -10.12
C PRO A 149 14.45 12.44 -11.43
N SER A 150 14.58 11.28 -12.03
CA SER A 150 15.20 11.15 -13.35
C SER A 150 14.20 11.54 -14.45
N PRO A 151 14.67 11.97 -15.65
CA PRO A 151 13.81 12.22 -16.80
C PRO A 151 12.96 10.99 -17.16
N GLU A 152 13.49 9.78 -17.00
CA GLU A 152 12.81 8.52 -17.27
C GLU A 152 11.67 8.27 -16.28
N ALA A 153 11.87 8.58 -14.97
CA ALA A 153 10.82 8.51 -13.97
C ALA A 153 9.68 9.48 -14.29
N VAL A 154 10.00 10.72 -14.64
CA VAL A 154 9.01 11.74 -15.06
C VAL A 154 8.23 11.24 -16.27
N TRP A 155 8.92 10.73 -17.29
CA TRP A 155 8.30 10.20 -18.50
C TRP A 155 7.39 8.99 -18.21
N SER A 156 7.83 8.07 -17.35
CA SER A 156 7.04 6.89 -16.96
C SER A 156 5.69 7.28 -16.31
N TYR A 157 5.68 8.29 -15.45
CA TYR A 157 4.43 8.81 -14.88
C TYR A 157 3.57 9.52 -15.92
N PHE A 158 4.20 10.30 -16.81
CA PHE A 158 3.49 11.03 -17.87
C PHE A 158 2.74 10.09 -18.82
N VAL A 159 3.37 9.00 -19.29
CA VAL A 159 2.72 8.06 -20.20
C VAL A 159 1.71 7.15 -19.53
N ARG A 160 1.85 6.90 -18.23
CA ARG A 160 0.90 6.06 -17.47
C ARG A 160 -0.45 6.74 -17.27
N ALA A 161 -0.49 8.06 -17.14
CA ALA A 161 -1.72 8.79 -16.88
C ALA A 161 -2.79 8.59 -17.97
N PRO A 162 -2.51 8.79 -19.28
CA PRO A 162 -3.49 8.52 -20.33
C PRO A 162 -3.88 7.04 -20.43
N ALA A 163 -2.95 6.11 -20.20
CA ALA A 163 -3.25 4.68 -20.17
C ALA A 163 -4.24 4.32 -19.06
N THR A 164 -4.03 4.86 -17.86
CA THR A 164 -4.95 4.66 -16.73
C THR A 164 -6.32 5.27 -17.00
N LEU A 165 -6.38 6.45 -17.63
CA LEU A 165 -7.64 7.07 -18.03
C LEU A 165 -8.40 6.22 -19.07
N GLN A 166 -7.69 5.62 -20.03
CA GLN A 166 -8.30 4.72 -21.01
C GLN A 166 -8.85 3.46 -20.33
N ASN A 167 -8.11 2.86 -19.40
CA ASN A 167 -8.60 1.72 -18.63
C ASN A 167 -9.87 2.08 -17.82
N ALA A 168 -9.93 3.25 -17.21
CA ALA A 168 -11.13 3.72 -16.50
C ALA A 168 -12.35 3.75 -17.43
N LYS A 169 -12.20 4.23 -18.68
CA LYS A 169 -13.29 4.21 -19.67
C LYS A 169 -13.77 2.80 -19.98
N TYR A 170 -12.86 1.83 -20.12
CA TYR A 170 -13.24 0.43 -20.33
C TYR A 170 -13.97 -0.16 -19.13
N HIS A 171 -13.55 0.16 -17.90
CA HIS A 171 -14.26 -0.30 -16.70
C HIS A 171 -15.67 0.26 -16.59
N VAL A 172 -15.88 1.52 -16.95
CA VAL A 172 -17.24 2.12 -17.00
C VAL A 172 -18.11 1.41 -18.04
N LEU A 173 -17.57 1.16 -19.25
CA LEU A 173 -18.30 0.43 -20.28
C LEU A 173 -18.66 -0.99 -19.83
N GLN A 174 -17.73 -1.69 -19.22
CA GLN A 174 -17.98 -3.04 -18.67
C GLN A 174 -19.07 -3.00 -17.60
N ALA A 175 -19.04 -2.02 -16.69
CA ALA A 175 -20.06 -1.88 -15.66
C ALA A 175 -21.46 -1.67 -16.25
N VAL A 176 -21.61 -0.97 -17.37
CA VAL A 176 -22.90 -0.81 -18.07
C VAL A 176 -23.40 -2.16 -18.60
N VAL A 177 -22.50 -2.96 -19.19
CA VAL A 177 -22.84 -4.30 -19.68
C VAL A 177 -23.27 -5.22 -18.53
N ASP A 178 -22.53 -5.19 -17.43
CA ASP A 178 -22.83 -6.01 -16.23
C ASP A 178 -24.18 -5.61 -15.62
N LEU A 179 -24.50 -4.31 -15.55
CA LEU A 179 -25.79 -3.81 -15.09
C LEU A 179 -26.94 -4.26 -16.01
N TYR A 180 -26.76 -4.19 -17.31
CA TYR A 180 -27.74 -4.69 -18.28
C TYR A 180 -28.08 -6.16 -18.02
N TRP A 181 -27.06 -7.01 -17.92
CA TRP A 181 -27.28 -8.43 -17.67
C TRP A 181 -27.88 -8.70 -16.29
N ALA A 182 -27.49 -7.96 -15.26
CA ALA A 182 -28.10 -8.10 -13.93
C ALA A 182 -29.62 -7.83 -13.95
N VAL A 183 -30.05 -6.81 -14.70
CA VAL A 183 -31.50 -6.49 -14.86
C VAL A 183 -32.21 -7.56 -15.66
N VAL A 184 -31.62 -8.00 -16.78
CA VAL A 184 -32.19 -9.05 -17.63
C VAL A 184 -32.34 -10.37 -16.89
N ASP A 185 -31.29 -10.79 -16.14
CA ASP A 185 -31.31 -12.04 -15.37
C ASP A 185 -32.35 -12.01 -14.23
N ALA A 186 -32.46 -10.87 -13.56
CA ALA A 186 -33.50 -10.68 -12.53
C ALA A 186 -34.91 -10.79 -13.14
N GLY A 187 -35.13 -10.19 -14.32
CA GLY A 187 -36.38 -10.30 -15.04
C GLY A 187 -36.70 -11.73 -15.50
N HIS A 188 -35.71 -12.45 -16.02
CA HIS A 188 -35.84 -13.87 -16.35
C HIS A 188 -36.23 -14.70 -15.12
N ALA A 189 -35.54 -14.51 -14.01
CA ALA A 189 -35.82 -15.25 -12.78
C ALA A 189 -37.26 -15.01 -12.27
N ALA A 190 -37.75 -13.76 -12.32
CA ALA A 190 -39.10 -13.43 -11.96
C ALA A 190 -40.13 -14.09 -12.87
N LEU A 191 -39.94 -14.07 -14.19
CA LEU A 191 -40.82 -14.70 -15.16
C LEU A 191 -40.80 -16.22 -15.05
N MET A 192 -39.63 -16.83 -14.89
CA MET A 192 -39.47 -18.28 -14.71
C MET A 192 -40.20 -18.79 -13.47
N ARG A 193 -40.25 -18.00 -12.39
CA ARG A 193 -41.00 -18.36 -11.17
C ARG A 193 -42.49 -18.54 -11.41
N ILE A 194 -43.06 -17.87 -12.41
CA ILE A 194 -44.49 -18.02 -12.81
C ILE A 194 -44.65 -18.91 -14.03
N GLY A 195 -43.64 -19.71 -14.41
CA GLY A 195 -43.69 -20.64 -15.50
C GLY A 195 -43.56 -20.02 -16.89
N GLN A 196 -43.11 -18.77 -17.00
CA GLN A 196 -42.89 -18.09 -18.28
C GLN A 196 -41.38 -18.04 -18.58
N VAL A 197 -41.01 -18.38 -19.81
CA VAL A 197 -39.61 -18.33 -20.28
C VAL A 197 -39.54 -17.39 -21.47
N PRO A 198 -38.90 -16.22 -21.37
CA PRO A 198 -38.71 -15.30 -22.48
C PRO A 198 -37.85 -15.94 -23.58
N PRO A 199 -38.18 -15.77 -24.86
CA PRO A 199 -37.41 -16.33 -25.95
C PRO A 199 -36.06 -15.62 -26.16
N ALA A 200 -35.97 -14.33 -25.77
CA ALA A 200 -34.75 -13.53 -25.86
C ALA A 200 -34.75 -12.40 -24.81
N PRO A 201 -33.59 -11.87 -24.42
CA PRO A 201 -33.46 -10.77 -23.43
C PRO A 201 -34.32 -9.52 -23.77
N GLU A 202 -34.47 -9.19 -25.03
CA GLU A 202 -35.28 -8.06 -25.53
C GLU A 202 -36.77 -8.17 -25.19
N HIS A 203 -37.28 -9.39 -24.99
CA HIS A 203 -38.70 -9.64 -24.67
C HIS A 203 -38.98 -9.67 -23.15
N VAL A 204 -37.96 -9.60 -22.32
CA VAL A 204 -38.12 -9.70 -20.85
C VAL A 204 -39.00 -8.55 -20.33
N ALA A 205 -38.74 -7.32 -20.78
CA ALA A 205 -39.46 -6.14 -20.28
C ALA A 205 -40.96 -6.21 -20.64
N ASP A 206 -41.30 -6.58 -21.89
CA ASP A 206 -42.66 -6.66 -22.35
C ASP A 206 -43.42 -7.76 -21.61
N LEU A 207 -42.82 -8.94 -21.44
CA LEU A 207 -43.41 -10.04 -20.71
C LEU A 207 -43.59 -9.73 -19.20
N MET A 208 -42.64 -9.06 -18.60
CA MET A 208 -42.79 -8.59 -17.21
C MET A 208 -43.96 -7.62 -17.08
N GLN A 209 -44.06 -6.65 -18.01
CA GLN A 209 -45.21 -5.71 -18.02
C GLN A 209 -46.55 -6.42 -18.16
N GLU A 210 -46.64 -7.39 -19.06
CA GLU A 210 -47.87 -8.12 -19.34
C GLU A 210 -48.26 -9.08 -18.20
N LYS A 211 -47.32 -9.88 -17.75
CA LYS A 211 -47.59 -11.03 -16.85
C LYS A 211 -47.51 -10.69 -15.36
N LEU A 212 -46.63 -9.75 -14.96
CA LEU A 212 -46.41 -9.38 -13.56
C LEU A 212 -47.11 -8.06 -13.23
N VAL A 213 -46.78 -6.97 -13.95
CA VAL A 213 -47.26 -5.63 -13.57
C VAL A 213 -48.78 -5.49 -13.79
N LYS A 214 -49.31 -5.89 -14.95
CA LYS A 214 -50.74 -5.81 -15.25
C LYS A 214 -51.58 -6.72 -14.33
N ASN A 215 -51.04 -7.85 -13.91
CA ASN A 215 -51.70 -8.81 -13.03
C ASN A 215 -51.46 -8.53 -11.54
N LYS A 216 -50.73 -7.46 -11.19
CA LYS A 216 -50.42 -7.06 -9.80
C LYS A 216 -49.75 -8.19 -8.98
N LEU A 217 -48.92 -9.00 -9.62
CA LEU A 217 -48.11 -10.07 -9.01
C LEU A 217 -46.78 -9.56 -8.52
#